data_a4ed830b83c5a9900bca71f4ef25a8eb
#
_entry.id   a4ed830b83c5a9900bca71f4ef25a8eb
#
_cell.length_a   1.000
_cell.length_b   1.000
_cell.length_c   1.000
_cell.angle_alpha   90.00
_cell.angle_beta   90.00
_cell.angle_gamma   90.00
#
_symmetry.space_group_name_H-M   'P 1'
#
loop_
_entity.id
_entity.type
_entity.pdbx_description
1 polymer ?
#
loop_
_entity_poly.entity_id
_entity_poly.type
_entity_poly.pdbx_seq_one_letter_code
_entity_poly.pdbx_strand_id
1 'polypeptide(L)'
;MILDQAKNLDFYKTLGVGGRYAKAIQWLKDNDLAALENGKYEIDGKDVYANVMSYTTLPWEEAKYEAHENYSDIQYVVSGAETMTYAPADTLTPTGPYDAQKDVIKFDNSNPGLKVPCQAGDFMIFFPWDGHKPKAASGEPCEVKKVVVKINEK
;
A
#
# COMPACT_ATOMS: atom_id res chain seq x y z
N MET A 1 -3.12 8.50 6.96
CA MET A 1 -1.98 7.89 6.22
C MET A 1 -0.64 8.38 6.78
N ILE A 2 0.42 7.61 6.60
CA ILE A 2 1.79 7.93 7.00
C ILE A 2 2.68 7.83 5.74
N LEU A 3 3.66 8.71 5.60
CA LEU A 3 4.73 8.62 4.59
C LEU A 3 6.06 8.73 5.32
N ASP A 4 6.98 7.78 5.09
CA ASP A 4 8.33 7.84 5.65
C ASP A 4 9.31 6.94 4.86
N GLN A 5 10.55 6.91 5.29
CA GLN A 5 11.62 6.13 4.69
C GLN A 5 11.90 4.83 5.47
N ALA A 6 12.34 3.81 4.78
CA ALA A 6 12.63 2.48 5.32
C ALA A 6 13.48 2.48 6.60
N LYS A 7 14.43 3.42 6.73
CA LYS A 7 15.28 3.56 7.93
C LYS A 7 14.49 3.85 9.22
N ASN A 8 13.26 4.37 9.08
CA ASN A 8 12.39 4.77 10.20
C ASN A 8 11.30 3.72 10.54
N LEU A 9 11.22 2.60 9.83
CA LEU A 9 10.18 1.57 10.02
C LEU A 9 10.01 1.14 11.49
N ASP A 10 11.10 1.06 12.26
CA ASP A 10 11.06 0.63 13.66
C ASP A 10 10.19 1.53 14.57
N PHE A 11 10.00 2.81 14.22
CA PHE A 11 9.13 3.71 14.97
C PHE A 11 7.65 3.32 14.91
N TYR A 12 7.27 2.52 13.92
CA TYR A 12 5.87 2.16 13.65
C TYR A 12 5.48 0.77 14.18
N LYS A 13 6.40 0.04 14.84
CA LYS A 13 6.16 -1.30 15.39
C LYS A 13 5.06 -1.36 16.43
N THR A 14 4.76 -0.24 17.10
CA THR A 14 3.73 -0.14 18.14
C THR A 14 2.37 0.31 17.64
N LEU A 15 2.21 0.49 16.32
CA LEU A 15 0.91 0.79 15.74
C LEU A 15 -0.04 -0.41 15.86
N GLY A 16 -1.34 -0.10 15.80
CA GLY A 16 -2.41 -1.10 15.76
C GLY A 16 -2.48 -1.98 17.00
N VAL A 17 -3.09 -3.14 16.85
CA VAL A 17 -3.33 -4.10 17.92
C VAL A 17 -2.53 -5.39 17.73
N GLY A 18 -2.28 -6.13 18.82
CA GLY A 18 -1.71 -7.47 18.76
C GLY A 18 -0.28 -7.59 18.23
N GLY A 19 0.46 -6.49 18.13
CA GLY A 19 1.85 -6.51 17.62
C GLY A 19 1.97 -6.86 16.13
N ARG A 20 0.89 -6.78 15.36
CA ARG A 20 0.86 -7.13 13.93
C ARG A 20 1.79 -6.25 13.10
N TYR A 21 1.85 -4.95 13.41
CA TYR A 21 2.82 -4.04 12.77
C TYR A 21 4.27 -4.42 13.06
N ALA A 22 4.58 -4.86 14.29
CA ALA A 22 5.92 -5.34 14.62
C ALA A 22 6.32 -6.55 13.77
N LYS A 23 5.41 -7.52 13.56
CA LYS A 23 5.64 -8.69 12.69
C LYS A 23 5.82 -8.29 11.24
N ALA A 24 4.97 -7.40 10.72
CA ALA A 24 5.06 -6.86 9.36
C ALA A 24 6.40 -6.17 9.10
N ILE A 25 6.79 -5.26 10.00
CA ILE A 25 8.03 -4.50 9.90
C ILE A 25 9.26 -5.39 10.06
N GLN A 26 9.22 -6.36 10.97
CA GLN A 26 10.32 -7.31 11.14
C GLN A 26 10.50 -8.14 9.86
N TRP A 27 9.41 -8.63 9.25
CA TRP A 27 9.46 -9.36 7.99
C TRP A 27 10.05 -8.53 6.85
N LEU A 28 9.66 -7.24 6.72
CA LEU A 28 10.23 -6.33 5.72
C LEU A 28 11.76 -6.15 5.89
N LYS A 29 12.25 -6.17 7.12
CA LYS A 29 13.68 -5.99 7.44
C LYS A 29 14.51 -7.28 7.27
N ASP A 30 13.91 -8.43 7.52
CA ASP A 30 14.61 -9.73 7.51
C ASP A 30 14.77 -10.31 6.12
N ASN A 31 14.03 -9.80 5.12
CA ASN A 31 14.05 -10.32 3.76
C ASN A 31 14.79 -9.40 2.78
N ASP A 32 15.51 -10.00 1.83
CA ASP A 32 16.00 -9.29 0.65
C ASP A 32 14.83 -9.06 -0.31
N LEU A 33 14.12 -7.94 -0.11
CA LEU A 33 12.91 -7.61 -0.87
C LEU A 33 13.15 -7.53 -2.38
N ALA A 34 14.39 -7.22 -2.79
CA ALA A 34 14.74 -7.14 -4.21
C ALA A 34 14.80 -8.55 -4.85
N ALA A 35 15.23 -9.55 -4.08
CA ALA A 35 15.34 -10.94 -4.55
C ALA A 35 14.03 -11.73 -4.47
N LEU A 36 13.01 -11.27 -3.71
CA LEU A 36 11.75 -12.00 -3.59
C LEU A 36 11.04 -12.10 -4.94
N GLU A 37 10.48 -13.26 -5.25
CA GLU A 37 9.59 -13.45 -6.40
C GLU A 37 8.23 -12.78 -6.19
N ASN A 38 7.54 -12.43 -7.28
CA ASN A 38 6.17 -11.94 -7.20
C ASN A 38 5.26 -13.03 -6.62
N GLY A 39 4.41 -12.66 -5.65
CA GLY A 39 3.53 -13.61 -5.00
C GLY A 39 3.06 -13.14 -3.64
N LYS A 40 2.30 -14.02 -2.98
CA LYS A 40 1.79 -13.81 -1.63
C LYS A 40 2.66 -14.57 -0.62
N TYR A 41 3.05 -13.88 0.45
CA TYR A 41 3.87 -14.39 1.54
C TYR A 41 3.09 -14.29 2.85
N GLU A 42 2.84 -15.41 3.50
CA GLU A 42 2.21 -15.46 4.81
C GLU A 42 3.24 -15.05 5.89
N ILE A 43 2.83 -14.14 6.78
CA ILE A 43 3.66 -13.66 7.90
C ILE A 43 3.05 -14.11 9.22
N ASP A 44 1.75 -13.91 9.39
CA ASP A 44 0.97 -14.33 10.56
C ASP A 44 -0.45 -14.74 10.12
N GLY A 45 -0.54 -15.84 9.40
CA GLY A 45 -1.78 -16.35 8.86
C GLY A 45 -2.54 -15.33 8.01
N LYS A 46 -3.79 -15.08 8.39
CA LYS A 46 -4.63 -14.06 7.77
C LYS A 46 -4.43 -12.67 8.37
N ASP A 47 -3.84 -12.57 9.55
CA ASP A 47 -3.70 -11.31 10.25
C ASP A 47 -2.61 -10.43 9.65
N VAL A 48 -1.53 -11.03 9.14
CA VAL A 48 -0.45 -10.30 8.45
C VAL A 48 0.06 -11.12 7.28
N TYR A 49 0.05 -10.53 6.07
CA TYR A 49 0.65 -11.14 4.89
C TYR A 49 1.18 -10.08 3.93
N ALA A 50 2.16 -10.42 3.11
CA ALA A 50 2.73 -9.54 2.11
C ALA A 50 2.36 -9.99 0.69
N ASN A 51 2.11 -9.02 -0.19
CA ASN A 51 2.04 -9.22 -1.64
C ASN A 51 3.25 -8.54 -2.28
N VAL A 52 4.11 -9.33 -2.91
CA VAL A 52 5.24 -8.82 -3.72
C VAL A 52 4.78 -8.76 -5.17
N MET A 53 4.97 -7.62 -5.82
CA MET A 53 4.53 -7.40 -7.18
C MET A 53 5.51 -6.53 -7.97
N SER A 54 5.56 -6.77 -9.28
CA SER A 54 6.26 -5.93 -10.25
C SER A 54 5.29 -5.53 -11.35
N TYR A 55 5.33 -4.28 -11.78
CA TYR A 55 4.45 -3.74 -12.80
C TYR A 55 5.05 -2.47 -13.41
N THR A 56 4.59 -2.11 -14.60
CA THR A 56 4.82 -0.78 -15.18
C THR A 56 3.77 0.19 -14.62
N THR A 57 4.18 1.36 -14.17
CA THR A 57 3.25 2.40 -13.70
C THR A 57 2.34 2.90 -14.82
N LEU A 58 1.15 3.37 -14.46
CA LEU A 58 0.09 3.79 -15.35
C LEU A 58 0.00 5.32 -15.43
N PRO A 59 -0.55 5.88 -16.52
CA PRO A 59 -1.01 7.27 -16.50
C PRO A 59 -1.93 7.50 -15.28
N TRP A 60 -1.85 8.69 -14.68
CA TRP A 60 -2.59 8.98 -13.44
C TRP A 60 -4.10 8.77 -13.59
N GLU A 61 -4.65 9.03 -14.77
CA GLU A 61 -6.08 8.90 -15.10
C GLU A 61 -6.54 7.45 -15.15
N GLU A 62 -5.64 6.52 -15.44
CA GLU A 62 -5.93 5.09 -15.53
C GLU A 62 -5.83 4.39 -14.17
N ALA A 63 -4.99 4.89 -13.26
CA ALA A 63 -4.90 4.40 -11.89
C ALA A 63 -6.22 4.67 -11.15
N LYS A 64 -6.61 3.78 -10.21
CA LYS A 64 -7.90 3.83 -9.53
C LYS A 64 -7.72 3.97 -8.03
N TYR A 65 -8.62 4.74 -7.41
CA TYR A 65 -8.74 4.77 -5.97
C TYR A 65 -9.32 3.47 -5.43
N GLU A 66 -8.79 3.08 -4.29
CA GLU A 66 -9.30 1.98 -3.47
C GLU A 66 -9.19 2.32 -1.99
N ALA A 67 -9.99 1.64 -1.17
CA ALA A 67 -9.87 1.59 0.27
C ALA A 67 -10.23 0.18 0.76
N HIS A 68 -9.94 -0.09 2.01
CA HIS A 68 -10.16 -1.35 2.68
C HIS A 68 -11.06 -1.15 3.90
N GLU A 69 -11.68 -2.20 4.42
CA GLU A 69 -12.48 -2.11 5.66
C GLU A 69 -11.79 -2.77 6.85
N ASN A 70 -10.98 -3.80 6.58
CA ASN A 70 -10.40 -4.64 7.62
C ASN A 70 -8.88 -4.52 7.72
N TYR A 71 -8.20 -4.16 6.63
CA TYR A 71 -6.75 -4.16 6.56
C TYR A 71 -6.19 -2.75 6.37
N SER A 72 -5.08 -2.49 7.07
CA SER A 72 -4.15 -1.44 6.69
C SER A 72 -3.10 -1.98 5.73
N ASP A 73 -2.56 -1.11 4.89
CA ASP A 73 -1.50 -1.42 3.93
C ASP A 73 -0.20 -0.72 4.34
N ILE A 74 0.91 -1.46 4.48
CA ILE A 74 2.24 -0.87 4.34
C ILE A 74 2.66 -1.08 2.89
N GLN A 75 2.72 -0.01 2.11
CA GLN A 75 3.14 -0.03 0.71
C GLN A 75 4.58 0.44 0.58
N TYR A 76 5.52 -0.49 0.38
CA TYR A 76 6.96 -0.26 0.32
C TYR A 76 7.46 -0.33 -1.11
N VAL A 77 8.09 0.74 -1.61
CA VAL A 77 8.72 0.78 -2.94
C VAL A 77 10.11 0.18 -2.85
N VAL A 78 10.31 -0.98 -3.47
CA VAL A 78 11.59 -1.69 -3.49
C VAL A 78 12.50 -1.14 -4.58
N SER A 79 11.95 -0.90 -5.78
CA SER A 79 12.67 -0.29 -6.90
C SER A 79 11.72 0.48 -7.80
N GLY A 80 12.25 1.43 -8.57
CA GLY A 80 11.47 2.33 -9.42
C GLY A 80 10.89 3.50 -8.64
N ALA A 81 9.87 4.13 -9.21
CA ALA A 81 9.14 5.25 -8.62
C ALA A 81 7.67 5.25 -9.06
N GLU A 82 6.78 5.63 -8.16
CA GLU A 82 5.36 5.84 -8.47
C GLU A 82 4.80 7.02 -7.71
N THR A 83 3.70 7.57 -8.17
CA THR A 83 2.91 8.53 -7.41
C THR A 83 1.74 7.79 -6.76
N MET A 84 1.70 7.76 -5.43
CA MET A 84 0.53 7.32 -4.68
C MET A 84 -0.32 8.53 -4.35
N THR A 85 -1.62 8.46 -4.61
CA THR A 85 -2.52 9.58 -4.29
C THR A 85 -3.38 9.20 -3.10
N TYR A 86 -3.54 10.13 -2.16
CA TYR A 86 -4.35 9.97 -0.94
C TYR A 86 -5.56 10.89 -0.96
N ALA A 87 -6.69 10.38 -0.47
CA ALA A 87 -7.86 11.19 -0.08
C ALA A 87 -8.59 10.45 1.07
N PRO A 88 -9.26 11.15 2.01
CA PRO A 88 -10.13 10.48 2.97
C PRO A 88 -11.20 9.67 2.21
N ALA A 89 -11.44 8.42 2.61
CA ALA A 89 -12.32 7.52 1.87
C ALA A 89 -13.77 8.03 1.79
N ASP A 90 -14.23 8.74 2.81
CA ASP A 90 -15.57 9.36 2.87
C ASP A 90 -15.77 10.55 1.92
N THR A 91 -14.68 11.05 1.31
CA THR A 91 -14.71 12.10 0.27
C THR A 91 -14.71 11.55 -1.14
N LEU A 92 -14.65 10.24 -1.30
CA LEU A 92 -14.58 9.54 -2.59
C LEU A 92 -15.95 8.98 -2.99
N THR A 93 -16.22 8.92 -4.28
CA THR A 93 -17.47 8.35 -4.83
C THR A 93 -17.25 6.90 -5.23
N PRO A 94 -17.92 5.91 -4.57
CA PRO A 94 -17.79 4.51 -4.93
C PRO A 94 -18.28 4.23 -6.37
N THR A 95 -17.56 3.34 -7.08
CA THR A 95 -17.96 2.87 -8.42
C THR A 95 -18.68 1.53 -8.41
N GLY A 96 -18.80 0.91 -7.23
CA GLY A 96 -19.47 -0.37 -7.03
C GLY A 96 -19.52 -0.75 -5.55
N PRO A 97 -20.09 -1.91 -5.22
CA PRO A 97 -20.16 -2.38 -3.84
C PRO A 97 -18.76 -2.79 -3.32
N TYR A 98 -18.63 -2.84 -2.00
CA TYR A 98 -17.47 -3.42 -1.34
C TYR A 98 -17.35 -4.94 -1.65
N ASP A 99 -16.16 -5.36 -2.05
CA ASP A 99 -15.81 -6.77 -2.26
C ASP A 99 -15.21 -7.34 -0.97
N ALA A 100 -16.04 -8.06 -0.20
CA ALA A 100 -15.63 -8.63 1.09
C ALA A 100 -14.59 -9.77 0.96
N GLN A 101 -14.46 -10.41 -0.22
CA GLN A 101 -13.45 -11.46 -0.43
C GLN A 101 -12.04 -10.87 -0.61
N LYS A 102 -11.96 -9.71 -1.23
CA LYS A 102 -10.71 -8.98 -1.49
C LYS A 102 -10.46 -7.86 -0.50
N ASP A 103 -11.41 -7.58 0.39
CA ASP A 103 -11.40 -6.43 1.29
C ASP A 103 -11.14 -5.13 0.53
N VAL A 104 -11.91 -4.85 -0.52
CA VAL A 104 -11.68 -3.65 -1.34
C VAL A 104 -12.99 -2.99 -1.78
N ILE A 105 -13.00 -1.67 -1.68
CA ILE A 105 -13.97 -0.81 -2.36
C ILE A 105 -13.22 0.05 -3.37
N LYS A 106 -13.78 0.21 -4.57
CA LYS A 106 -13.20 1.03 -5.65
C LYS A 106 -13.98 2.34 -5.79
N PHE A 107 -13.25 3.40 -6.15
CA PHE A 107 -13.83 4.74 -6.33
C PHE A 107 -13.48 5.32 -7.70
N ASP A 108 -14.23 6.33 -8.10
CA ASP A 108 -13.93 7.11 -9.30
C ASP A 108 -12.71 8.02 -9.11
N ASN A 109 -12.34 8.75 -10.16
CA ASN A 109 -11.19 9.65 -10.17
C ASN A 109 -11.58 11.13 -10.06
N SER A 110 -12.78 11.45 -9.58
CA SER A 110 -13.27 12.84 -9.50
C SER A 110 -12.50 13.68 -8.46
N ASN A 111 -12.02 13.03 -7.39
CA ASN A 111 -11.22 13.70 -6.37
C ASN A 111 -9.73 13.71 -6.79
N PRO A 112 -9.10 14.90 -6.93
CA PRO A 112 -7.69 14.98 -7.30
C PRO A 112 -6.73 14.46 -6.23
N GLY A 113 -7.13 14.45 -4.95
CA GLY A 113 -6.36 13.99 -3.80
C GLY A 113 -5.02 14.67 -3.61
N LEU A 114 -4.28 14.18 -2.63
CA LEU A 114 -2.89 14.55 -2.37
C LEU A 114 -1.97 13.59 -3.12
N LYS A 115 -1.30 14.07 -4.15
CA LYS A 115 -0.32 13.29 -4.93
C LYS A 115 1.02 13.26 -4.19
N VAL A 116 1.51 12.07 -3.91
CA VAL A 116 2.75 11.82 -3.17
C VAL A 116 3.69 11.01 -4.04
N PRO A 117 4.74 11.63 -4.63
CA PRO A 117 5.80 10.89 -5.31
C PRO A 117 6.55 10.02 -4.31
N CYS A 118 6.72 8.74 -4.63
CA CYS A 118 7.45 7.76 -3.83
C CYS A 118 8.50 7.08 -4.71
N GLN A 119 9.67 6.83 -4.16
CA GLN A 119 10.80 6.18 -4.80
C GLN A 119 11.32 5.01 -3.97
N ALA A 120 12.27 4.27 -4.51
CA ALA A 120 12.87 3.16 -3.79
C ALA A 120 13.35 3.57 -2.38
N GLY A 121 12.93 2.80 -1.37
CA GLY A 121 13.19 3.05 0.04
C GLY A 121 12.12 3.88 0.76
N ASP A 122 11.14 4.43 0.05
CA ASP A 122 9.97 5.07 0.67
C ASP A 122 8.89 4.04 0.96
N PHE A 123 8.10 4.28 2.00
CA PHE A 123 6.87 3.55 2.26
C PHE A 123 5.74 4.46 2.69
N MET A 124 4.52 4.01 2.41
CA MET A 124 3.30 4.63 2.94
C MET A 124 2.50 3.61 3.75
N ILE A 125 1.86 4.09 4.83
CA ILE A 125 0.87 3.30 5.56
C ILE A 125 -0.49 3.93 5.29
N PHE A 126 -1.42 3.13 4.77
CA PHE A 126 -2.82 3.50 4.58
C PHE A 126 -3.68 2.70 5.55
N PHE A 127 -4.49 3.39 6.31
CA PHE A 127 -5.47 2.80 7.23
C PHE A 127 -6.81 2.58 6.52
N PRO A 128 -7.76 1.83 7.09
CA PRO A 128 -9.06 1.56 6.45
C PRO A 128 -9.81 2.80 5.97
N TRP A 129 -9.68 3.94 6.68
CA TRP A 129 -10.32 5.21 6.31
C TRP A 129 -9.53 6.04 5.28
N ASP A 130 -8.39 5.53 4.82
CA ASP A 130 -7.53 6.19 3.84
C ASP A 130 -7.81 5.67 2.43
N GLY A 131 -8.55 6.44 1.63
CA GLY A 131 -8.64 6.20 0.21
C GLY A 131 -7.28 6.47 -0.45
N HIS A 132 -6.82 5.52 -1.27
CA HIS A 132 -5.52 5.64 -1.92
C HIS A 132 -5.57 5.15 -3.36
N LYS A 133 -4.76 5.77 -4.22
CA LYS A 133 -4.61 5.40 -5.63
C LYS A 133 -3.14 5.12 -5.90
N PRO A 134 -2.75 3.83 -5.90
CA PRO A 134 -1.40 3.39 -6.22
C PRO A 134 -1.17 3.29 -7.74
N LYS A 135 0.05 2.97 -8.13
CA LYS A 135 0.49 2.61 -9.49
C LYS A 135 0.51 3.74 -10.51
N ALA A 136 0.25 4.99 -10.13
CA ALA A 136 0.37 6.09 -11.07
C ALA A 136 1.85 6.43 -11.33
N ALA A 137 2.18 6.77 -12.57
CA ALA A 137 3.53 7.20 -12.94
C ALA A 137 3.92 8.48 -12.20
N SER A 138 5.18 8.56 -11.79
CA SER A 138 5.80 9.77 -11.23
C SER A 138 6.63 10.45 -12.34
N GLY A 139 5.94 11.00 -13.33
CA GLY A 139 6.49 11.44 -14.60
C GLY A 139 6.22 10.41 -15.69
N GLU A 140 7.27 9.94 -16.38
CA GLU A 140 7.13 8.87 -17.37
C GLU A 140 6.86 7.50 -16.72
N PRO A 141 6.09 6.61 -17.37
CA PRO A 141 5.90 5.24 -16.90
C PRO A 141 7.23 4.51 -16.72
N CYS A 142 7.37 3.79 -15.62
CA CYS A 142 8.56 3.01 -15.33
C CYS A 142 8.20 1.70 -14.61
N GLU A 143 9.13 0.75 -14.62
CA GLU A 143 9.01 -0.50 -13.87
C GLU A 143 9.17 -0.24 -12.37
N VAL A 144 8.24 -0.77 -11.61
CA VAL A 144 8.24 -0.72 -10.14
C VAL A 144 8.18 -2.12 -9.57
N LYS A 145 9.03 -2.39 -8.58
CA LYS A 145 8.86 -3.51 -7.65
C LYS A 145 8.40 -2.99 -6.31
N LYS A 146 7.34 -3.58 -5.78
CA LYS A 146 6.65 -3.12 -4.58
C LYS A 146 6.27 -4.28 -3.68
N VAL A 147 6.33 -4.06 -2.38
CA VAL A 147 5.76 -4.93 -1.37
C VAL A 147 4.60 -4.21 -0.70
N VAL A 148 3.44 -4.86 -0.66
CA VAL A 148 2.27 -4.39 0.10
C VAL A 148 2.03 -5.38 1.23
N VAL A 149 2.28 -4.96 2.47
CA VAL A 149 1.96 -5.78 3.65
C VAL A 149 0.57 -5.41 4.14
N LYS A 150 -0.32 -6.39 4.13
CA LYS A 150 -1.69 -6.30 4.64
C LYS A 150 -1.70 -6.65 6.12
N ILE A 151 -2.26 -5.76 6.93
CA ILE A 151 -2.32 -5.88 8.41
C ILE A 151 -3.78 -5.77 8.84
N ASN A 152 -4.31 -6.85 9.39
CA ASN A 152 -5.68 -6.88 9.90
C ASN A 152 -5.81 -5.97 11.13
N GLU A 153 -6.79 -5.07 11.12
CA GLU A 153 -7.04 -4.09 12.20
C GLU A 153 -8.15 -4.55 13.19
N LYS A 154 -8.73 -5.74 12.96
CA LYS A 154 -9.81 -6.31 13.79
C LYS A 154 -9.34 -7.45 14.67
#